data_3a0d96e5bd8598d77787d3901331a241
#
_entry.id   3a0d96e5bd8598d77787d3901331a241
#
_cell.length_a   1.000
_cell.length_b   1.000
_cell.length_c   1.000
_cell.angle_alpha   90.00
_cell.angle_beta   90.00
_cell.angle_gamma   90.00
#
_symmetry.space_group_name_H-M   'P 1'
#
loop_
_entity.id
_entity.type
_entity.pdbx_description
1 polymer ?
#
loop_
_entity_poly.entity_id
_entity_poly.type
_entity_poly.pdbx_seq_one_letter_code
_entity_poly.pdbx_strand_id
1 'polypeptide(L)'
;PLAFIQIFLGMILYLTPIPVEFNFDSELFMVTLIAPLLFVEGVNVSRVHLRKYIKPVMMMALGLVITTVIGVGLFIHWIWPELPIGAAFAIAAILCPTDAVAVQAITKGKVLPKGSMTILEGESLLNDAAGIISFKIAVGVLITGTFSIFDAIQQFLIASIGGAIVGLIKIGRASCRE
;
A
#
# COMPACT_ATOMS: atom_id res chain seq x y z
N PRO A 1 -6.51 21.67 -5.86
CA PRO A 1 -5.68 22.82 -5.47
C PRO A 1 -5.27 22.76 -3.99
N LEU A 2 -6.10 22.19 -3.10
CA LEU A 2 -5.81 22.16 -1.66
C LEU A 2 -4.51 21.43 -1.32
N ALA A 3 -4.27 20.26 -1.93
CA ALA A 3 -3.08 19.46 -1.70
C ALA A 3 -1.79 20.22 -2.10
N PHE A 4 -1.80 20.94 -3.22
CA PHE A 4 -0.66 21.77 -3.62
C PHE A 4 -0.36 22.90 -2.65
N ILE A 5 -1.42 23.52 -2.10
CA ILE A 5 -1.26 24.58 -1.08
C ILE A 5 -0.63 24.00 0.19
N GLN A 6 -1.08 22.82 0.62
CA GLN A 6 -0.52 22.13 1.80
C GLN A 6 0.95 21.76 1.62
N ILE A 7 1.32 21.22 0.44
CA ILE A 7 2.72 20.91 0.11
C ILE A 7 3.57 22.19 0.12
N PHE A 8 3.08 23.26 -0.50
CA PHE A 8 3.79 24.54 -0.57
C PHE A 8 3.96 25.18 0.81
N LEU A 9 2.93 25.13 1.66
CA LEU A 9 3.02 25.58 3.05
C LEU A 9 4.01 24.75 3.87
N GLY A 10 4.03 23.43 3.70
CA GLY A 10 5.00 22.54 4.33
C GLY A 10 6.44 22.87 3.90
N MET A 11 6.63 23.15 2.62
CA MET A 11 7.92 23.56 2.06
C MET A 11 8.40 24.92 2.64
N ILE A 12 7.50 25.90 2.77
CA ILE A 12 7.81 27.19 3.41
C ILE A 12 8.17 27.01 4.89
N LEU A 13 7.40 26.19 5.62
CA LEU A 13 7.67 25.86 7.02
C LEU A 13 9.07 25.23 7.21
N TYR A 14 9.47 24.32 6.32
CA TYR A 14 10.79 23.70 6.35
C TYR A 14 11.92 24.71 6.12
N LEU A 15 11.70 25.74 5.31
CA LEU A 15 12.67 26.80 5.03
C LEU A 15 12.77 27.85 6.16
N THR A 16 11.86 27.81 7.13
CA THR A 16 11.95 28.73 8.30
C THR A 16 13.00 28.20 9.29
N PRO A 17 13.77 29.06 9.96
CA PRO A 17 14.78 28.65 10.95
C PRO A 17 14.17 28.19 12.29
N ILE A 18 12.91 27.80 12.30
CA ILE A 18 12.24 27.27 13.49
C ILE A 18 12.65 25.79 13.59
N PRO A 19 13.37 25.37 14.63
CA PRO A 19 13.71 23.97 14.82
C PRO A 19 12.45 23.20 15.21
N VAL A 20 11.69 22.74 14.24
CA VAL A 20 10.55 21.84 14.47
C VAL A 20 11.12 20.42 14.47
N GLU A 21 11.64 19.98 15.61
CA GLU A 21 12.02 18.60 15.81
C GLU A 21 10.74 17.77 15.99
N PHE A 22 10.23 17.21 14.91
CA PHE A 22 9.21 16.18 14.99
C PHE A 22 9.88 14.86 15.36
N ASN A 23 9.76 14.43 16.60
CA ASN A 23 10.00 13.06 16.97
C ASN A 23 8.89 12.20 16.34
N PHE A 24 9.15 11.73 15.13
CA PHE A 24 8.21 10.97 14.35
C PHE A 24 8.21 9.51 14.82
N ASP A 25 7.22 9.16 15.61
CA ASP A 25 6.97 7.76 15.97
C ASP A 25 6.25 7.07 14.81
N SER A 26 6.97 6.20 14.10
CA SER A 26 6.45 5.48 12.94
C SER A 26 5.31 4.51 13.30
N GLU A 27 5.33 3.90 14.50
CA GLU A 27 4.25 3.02 14.96
C GLU A 27 2.97 3.81 15.24
N LEU A 28 3.10 4.94 15.95
CA LEU A 28 1.97 5.81 16.22
C LEU A 28 1.34 6.35 14.92
N PHE A 29 2.16 6.73 13.95
CA PHE A 29 1.70 7.19 12.65
C PHE A 29 0.94 6.11 11.88
N MET A 30 1.49 4.90 11.82
CA MET A 30 0.87 3.77 11.14
C MET A 30 -0.50 3.41 11.76
N VAL A 31 -0.58 3.38 13.09
CA VAL A 31 -1.84 3.02 13.77
C VAL A 31 -2.86 4.15 13.74
N THR A 32 -2.42 5.41 13.86
CA THR A 32 -3.35 6.55 14.02
C THR A 32 -3.82 7.12 12.69
N LEU A 33 -2.99 7.09 11.65
CA LEU A 33 -3.32 7.68 10.35
C LEU A 33 -3.54 6.63 9.25
N ILE A 34 -2.60 5.71 9.08
CA ILE A 34 -2.66 4.76 7.95
C ILE A 34 -3.75 3.70 8.17
N ALA A 35 -3.83 3.11 9.36
CA ALA A 35 -4.82 2.07 9.61
C ALA A 35 -6.27 2.56 9.50
N PRO A 36 -6.68 3.75 10.03
CA PRO A 36 -8.01 4.29 9.80
C PRO A 36 -8.29 4.64 8.33
N LEU A 37 -7.27 5.15 7.60
CA LEU A 37 -7.41 5.47 6.17
C LEU A 37 -7.74 4.21 5.37
N LEU A 38 -6.93 3.16 5.51
CA LEU A 38 -7.15 1.87 4.85
C LEU A 38 -8.49 1.23 5.26
N PHE A 39 -8.90 1.42 6.52
CA PHE A 39 -10.21 0.93 6.98
C PHE A 39 -11.37 1.64 6.27
N VAL A 40 -11.32 2.97 6.14
CA VAL A 40 -12.35 3.76 5.44
C VAL A 40 -12.42 3.37 3.97
N GLU A 41 -11.28 3.19 3.31
CA GLU A 41 -11.22 2.70 1.92
C GLU A 41 -11.86 1.32 1.80
N GLY A 42 -11.51 0.39 2.69
CA GLY A 42 -12.07 -0.96 2.70
C GLY A 42 -13.58 -1.02 2.93
N VAL A 43 -14.14 -0.11 3.74
CA VAL A 43 -15.59 -0.01 3.98
C VAL A 43 -16.33 0.55 2.77
N ASN A 44 -15.73 1.47 2.04
CA ASN A 44 -16.33 2.12 0.87
C ASN A 44 -16.42 1.22 -0.36
N VAL A 45 -15.57 0.18 -0.43
CA VAL A 45 -15.61 -0.78 -1.56
C VAL A 45 -16.84 -1.68 -1.51
N SER A 46 -17.64 -1.71 -2.57
CA SER A 46 -18.82 -2.54 -2.68
C SER A 46 -18.47 -4.04 -2.72
N ARG A 47 -18.85 -4.79 -1.68
CA ARG A 47 -18.57 -6.22 -1.56
C ARG A 47 -19.16 -7.06 -2.71
N VAL A 48 -20.35 -6.67 -3.21
CA VAL A 48 -21.03 -7.38 -4.30
C VAL A 48 -20.24 -7.22 -5.61
N HIS A 49 -19.83 -6.00 -5.93
CA HIS A 49 -19.06 -5.72 -7.13
C HIS A 49 -17.64 -6.30 -7.02
N LEU A 50 -16.99 -6.20 -5.86
CA LEU A 50 -15.66 -6.78 -5.64
C LEU A 50 -15.67 -8.31 -5.86
N ARG A 51 -16.67 -9.03 -5.35
CA ARG A 51 -16.80 -10.48 -5.60
C ARG A 51 -16.93 -10.82 -7.09
N LYS A 52 -17.65 -9.99 -7.85
CA LYS A 52 -17.82 -10.19 -9.30
C LYS A 52 -16.49 -10.01 -10.05
N TYR A 53 -15.65 -9.09 -9.63
CA TYR A 53 -14.39 -8.75 -10.29
C TYR A 53 -13.14 -9.23 -9.53
N ILE A 54 -13.30 -10.16 -8.58
CA ILE A 54 -12.21 -10.60 -7.71
C ILE A 54 -11.02 -11.18 -8.49
N LYS A 55 -11.26 -11.91 -9.57
CA LYS A 55 -10.19 -12.49 -10.40
C LYS A 55 -9.31 -11.42 -11.05
N PRO A 56 -9.86 -10.46 -11.85
CA PRO A 56 -9.03 -9.39 -12.40
C PRO A 56 -8.39 -8.52 -11.32
N VAL A 57 -9.06 -8.23 -10.21
CA VAL A 57 -8.51 -7.50 -9.08
C VAL A 57 -7.27 -8.19 -8.51
N MET A 58 -7.37 -9.49 -8.20
CA MET A 58 -6.24 -10.26 -7.67
C MET A 58 -5.09 -10.37 -8.67
N MET A 59 -5.40 -10.58 -9.95
CA MET A 59 -4.36 -10.66 -10.99
C MET A 59 -3.63 -9.33 -11.15
N MET A 60 -4.35 -8.21 -11.14
CA MET A 60 -3.74 -6.88 -11.24
C MET A 60 -2.95 -6.53 -9.98
N ALA A 61 -3.54 -6.67 -8.80
CA ALA A 61 -2.87 -6.33 -7.55
C ALA A 61 -1.59 -7.15 -7.33
N LEU A 62 -1.68 -8.48 -7.39
CA LEU A 62 -0.50 -9.33 -7.18
C LEU A 62 0.50 -9.21 -8.34
N GLY A 63 0.01 -9.15 -9.58
CA GLY A 63 0.85 -8.99 -10.76
C GLY A 63 1.63 -7.69 -10.72
N LEU A 64 0.96 -6.58 -10.35
CA LEU A 64 1.60 -5.27 -10.23
C LEU A 64 2.66 -5.27 -9.11
N VAL A 65 2.31 -5.78 -7.92
CA VAL A 65 3.26 -5.86 -6.79
C VAL A 65 4.50 -6.66 -7.18
N ILE A 66 4.32 -7.87 -7.71
CA ILE A 66 5.44 -8.73 -8.09
C ILE A 66 6.30 -8.05 -9.17
N THR A 67 5.67 -7.52 -10.22
CA THR A 67 6.38 -6.88 -11.33
C THR A 67 7.11 -5.63 -10.87
N THR A 68 6.47 -4.79 -10.04
CA THR A 68 7.06 -3.55 -9.55
C THR A 68 8.20 -3.85 -8.55
N VAL A 69 7.96 -4.69 -7.56
CA VAL A 69 8.97 -4.97 -6.53
C VAL A 69 10.20 -5.65 -7.15
N ILE A 70 10.00 -6.64 -8.02
CA ILE A 70 11.11 -7.32 -8.68
C ILE A 70 11.74 -6.42 -9.73
N GLY A 71 10.95 -5.86 -10.65
CA GLY A 71 11.47 -5.07 -11.77
C GLY A 71 12.17 -3.79 -11.31
N VAL A 72 11.52 -2.99 -10.47
CA VAL A 72 12.11 -1.75 -9.96
C VAL A 72 13.23 -2.05 -8.96
N GLY A 73 13.10 -3.07 -8.12
CA GLY A 73 14.14 -3.46 -7.17
C GLY A 73 15.44 -3.88 -7.87
N LEU A 74 15.34 -4.73 -8.91
CA LEU A 74 16.50 -5.10 -9.72
C LEU A 74 17.05 -3.92 -10.51
N PHE A 75 16.18 -3.05 -11.03
CA PHE A 75 16.59 -1.86 -11.76
C PHE A 75 17.36 -0.87 -10.87
N ILE A 76 16.90 -0.64 -9.63
CA ILE A 76 17.60 0.20 -8.65
C ILE A 76 18.96 -0.41 -8.32
N HIS A 77 19.03 -1.71 -8.06
CA HIS A 77 20.29 -2.39 -7.74
C HIS A 77 21.28 -2.39 -8.93
N TRP A 78 20.75 -2.45 -10.15
CA TRP A 78 21.58 -2.35 -11.36
C TRP A 78 22.20 -0.95 -11.55
N ILE A 79 21.40 0.12 -11.28
CA ILE A 79 21.90 1.50 -11.36
C ILE A 79 22.84 1.83 -10.19
N TRP A 80 22.57 1.24 -9.03
CA TRP A 80 23.30 1.53 -7.79
C TRP A 80 23.76 0.23 -7.11
N PRO A 81 24.84 -0.41 -7.65
CA PRO A 81 25.31 -1.70 -7.16
C PRO A 81 25.83 -1.69 -5.72
N GLU A 82 26.23 -0.50 -5.22
CA GLU A 82 26.68 -0.32 -3.82
C GLU A 82 25.52 -0.43 -2.82
N LEU A 83 24.27 -0.23 -3.28
CA LEU A 83 23.10 -0.34 -2.42
C LEU A 83 22.81 -1.81 -2.13
N PRO A 84 22.68 -2.22 -0.84
CA PRO A 84 22.27 -3.58 -0.50
C PRO A 84 20.97 -3.97 -1.20
N ILE A 85 20.89 -5.18 -1.71
CA ILE A 85 19.73 -5.65 -2.48
C ILE A 85 18.42 -5.52 -1.70
N GLY A 86 18.44 -5.79 -0.40
CA GLY A 86 17.28 -5.60 0.49
C GLY A 86 16.79 -4.16 0.52
N ALA A 87 17.71 -3.17 0.50
CA ALA A 87 17.33 -1.75 0.46
C ALA A 87 16.72 -1.37 -0.89
N ALA A 88 17.26 -1.88 -2.01
CA ALA A 88 16.69 -1.65 -3.34
C ALA A 88 15.26 -2.20 -3.45
N PHE A 89 15.02 -3.40 -2.93
CA PHE A 89 13.69 -4.01 -2.90
C PHE A 89 12.74 -3.30 -1.91
N ALA A 90 13.25 -2.78 -0.78
CA ALA A 90 12.44 -1.98 0.13
C ALA A 90 11.96 -0.67 -0.54
N ILE A 91 12.83 0.02 -1.27
CA ILE A 91 12.46 1.22 -2.05
C ILE A 91 11.41 0.86 -3.11
N ALA A 92 11.62 -0.25 -3.84
CA ALA A 92 10.65 -0.71 -4.84
C ALA A 92 9.28 -1.04 -4.22
N ALA A 93 9.24 -1.63 -3.03
CA ALA A 93 8.01 -1.93 -2.32
C ALA A 93 7.26 -0.66 -1.86
N ILE A 94 7.97 0.40 -1.49
CA ILE A 94 7.37 1.72 -1.17
C ILE A 94 6.75 2.36 -2.41
N LEU A 95 7.36 2.17 -3.59
CA LEU A 95 6.86 2.74 -4.84
C LEU A 95 5.71 1.92 -5.47
N CYS A 96 5.41 0.76 -4.92
CA CYS A 96 4.42 -0.16 -5.46
C CYS A 96 2.96 0.28 -5.26
N PRO A 97 2.54 0.84 -4.09
CA PRO A 97 1.17 1.23 -3.86
C PRO A 97 0.65 2.26 -4.87
N THR A 98 -0.58 2.03 -5.37
CA THR A 98 -1.28 2.91 -6.32
C THR A 98 -2.52 3.50 -5.67
N ASP A 99 -2.88 4.73 -6.04
CA ASP A 99 -4.03 5.45 -5.49
C ASP A 99 -5.19 5.54 -6.48
N ALA A 100 -6.28 4.84 -6.20
CA ALA A 100 -7.51 4.89 -6.99
C ALA A 100 -8.21 6.26 -6.89
N VAL A 101 -8.03 7.02 -5.81
CA VAL A 101 -8.65 8.34 -5.60
C VAL A 101 -8.13 9.35 -6.61
N ALA A 102 -6.83 9.29 -6.92
CA ALA A 102 -6.24 10.14 -7.96
C ALA A 102 -6.88 9.88 -9.34
N VAL A 103 -7.11 8.62 -9.68
CA VAL A 103 -7.79 8.24 -10.93
C VAL A 103 -9.23 8.71 -10.93
N GLN A 104 -9.96 8.57 -9.82
CA GLN A 104 -11.33 9.08 -9.67
C GLN A 104 -11.39 10.60 -9.90
N ALA A 105 -10.44 11.35 -9.34
CA ALA A 105 -10.40 12.80 -9.48
C ALA A 105 -10.22 13.25 -10.96
N ILE A 106 -9.39 12.52 -11.73
CA ILE A 106 -9.11 12.83 -13.14
C ILE A 106 -10.26 12.37 -14.04
N THR A 107 -10.94 11.28 -13.69
CA THR A 107 -12.03 10.70 -14.49
C THR A 107 -13.41 11.22 -14.12
N LYS A 108 -13.50 12.11 -13.14
CA LYS A 108 -14.77 12.72 -12.70
C LYS A 108 -15.51 13.35 -13.89
N GLY A 109 -16.74 12.89 -14.12
CA GLY A 109 -17.58 13.35 -15.25
C GLY A 109 -17.33 12.61 -16.57
N LYS A 110 -16.42 11.63 -16.62
CA LYS A 110 -16.20 10.77 -17.80
C LYS A 110 -16.93 9.43 -17.63
N VAL A 111 -17.41 8.89 -18.74
CA VAL A 111 -18.03 7.55 -18.76
C VAL A 111 -16.92 6.51 -18.84
N LEU A 112 -16.73 5.79 -17.73
CA LEU A 112 -15.82 4.66 -17.67
C LEU A 112 -16.55 3.34 -18.00
N PRO A 113 -15.88 2.34 -18.57
CA PRO A 113 -16.44 1.00 -18.73
C PRO A 113 -16.96 0.43 -17.42
N LYS A 114 -18.06 -0.35 -17.48
CA LYS A 114 -18.66 -0.93 -16.27
C LYS A 114 -17.65 -1.79 -15.51
N GLY A 115 -17.49 -1.52 -14.24
CA GLY A 115 -16.61 -2.26 -13.34
C GLY A 115 -15.17 -1.77 -13.25
N SER A 116 -14.73 -0.84 -14.12
CA SER A 116 -13.36 -0.33 -14.09
C SER A 116 -13.01 0.31 -12.75
N MET A 117 -13.90 1.12 -12.18
CA MET A 117 -13.65 1.73 -10.86
C MET A 117 -13.55 0.69 -9.76
N THR A 118 -14.43 -0.30 -9.74
CA THR A 118 -14.37 -1.39 -8.74
C THR A 118 -13.07 -2.20 -8.84
N ILE A 119 -12.56 -2.39 -10.06
CA ILE A 119 -11.29 -3.09 -10.27
C ILE A 119 -10.13 -2.22 -9.74
N LEU A 120 -10.12 -0.93 -10.05
CA LEU A 120 -9.09 -0.01 -9.58
C LEU A 120 -9.09 0.17 -8.05
N GLU A 121 -10.27 0.35 -7.46
CA GLU A 121 -10.42 0.43 -5.99
C GLU A 121 -9.99 -0.86 -5.30
N GLY A 122 -10.37 -2.00 -5.84
CA GLY A 122 -9.99 -3.31 -5.28
C GLY A 122 -8.50 -3.61 -5.47
N GLU A 123 -7.92 -3.23 -6.61
CA GLU A 123 -6.49 -3.36 -6.90
C GLU A 123 -5.68 -2.50 -5.97
N SER A 124 -6.00 -1.19 -5.83
CA SER A 124 -5.33 -0.26 -4.93
C SER A 124 -5.33 -0.77 -3.48
N LEU A 125 -6.48 -1.18 -2.96
CA LEU A 125 -6.61 -1.70 -1.59
C LEU A 125 -5.73 -2.94 -1.31
N LEU A 126 -5.68 -3.89 -2.27
CA LEU A 126 -4.86 -5.09 -2.13
C LEU A 126 -3.38 -4.82 -2.35
N ASN A 127 -3.06 -3.91 -3.27
CA ASN A 127 -1.71 -3.50 -3.58
C ASN A 127 -1.03 -2.81 -2.39
N ASP A 128 -1.74 -1.93 -1.69
CA ASP A 128 -1.27 -1.26 -0.47
C ASP A 128 -0.87 -2.28 0.61
N ALA A 129 -1.76 -3.24 0.89
CA ALA A 129 -1.49 -4.30 1.85
C ALA A 129 -0.28 -5.16 1.42
N ALA A 130 -0.21 -5.54 0.15
CA ALA A 130 0.87 -6.35 -0.39
C ALA A 130 2.21 -5.57 -0.44
N GLY A 131 2.16 -4.27 -0.71
CA GLY A 131 3.32 -3.37 -0.67
C GLY A 131 3.94 -3.28 0.73
N ILE A 132 3.11 -3.08 1.76
CA ILE A 132 3.56 -3.06 3.16
C ILE A 132 4.22 -4.38 3.56
N ILE A 133 3.65 -5.52 3.17
CA ILE A 133 4.23 -6.83 3.48
C ILE A 133 5.55 -7.02 2.74
N SER A 134 5.60 -6.67 1.45
CA SER A 134 6.82 -6.75 0.63
C SER A 134 7.93 -5.87 1.21
N PHE A 135 7.60 -4.67 1.69
CA PHE A 135 8.54 -3.79 2.39
C PHE A 135 9.11 -4.45 3.66
N LYS A 136 8.25 -5.03 4.50
CA LYS A 136 8.71 -5.73 5.72
C LYS A 136 9.64 -6.89 5.40
N ILE A 137 9.34 -7.68 4.38
CA ILE A 137 10.20 -8.77 3.91
C ILE A 137 11.55 -8.22 3.44
N ALA A 138 11.56 -7.17 2.62
CA ALA A 138 12.77 -6.56 2.09
C ALA A 138 13.66 -5.96 3.22
N VAL A 139 13.05 -5.31 4.21
CA VAL A 139 13.76 -4.83 5.42
C VAL A 139 14.31 -6.00 6.24
N GLY A 140 13.55 -7.08 6.38
CA GLY A 140 14.04 -8.30 7.03
C GLY A 140 15.30 -8.85 6.34
N VAL A 141 15.32 -8.91 5.00
CA VAL A 141 16.48 -9.29 4.21
C VAL A 141 17.65 -8.33 4.42
N LEU A 142 17.37 -7.02 4.49
CA LEU A 142 18.40 -6.01 4.73
C LEU A 142 19.08 -6.19 6.09
N ILE A 143 18.32 -6.54 7.12
CA ILE A 143 18.82 -6.72 8.50
C ILE A 143 19.58 -8.07 8.65
N THR A 144 19.01 -9.16 8.09
CA THR A 144 19.55 -10.51 8.27
C THR A 144 20.64 -10.86 7.26
N GLY A 145 20.71 -10.15 6.14
CA GLY A 145 21.61 -10.46 5.02
C GLY A 145 21.23 -11.71 4.23
N THR A 146 20.14 -12.41 4.60
CA THR A 146 19.71 -13.66 3.97
C THR A 146 18.29 -13.53 3.43
N PHE A 147 18.07 -14.05 2.22
CA PHE A 147 16.75 -14.14 1.62
C PHE A 147 16.28 -15.59 1.60
N SER A 148 15.18 -15.86 2.25
CA SER A 148 14.50 -17.14 2.22
C SER A 148 13.12 -16.95 1.56
N ILE A 149 12.92 -17.59 0.41
CA ILE A 149 11.64 -17.51 -0.31
C ILE A 149 10.52 -18.17 0.50
N PHE A 150 10.85 -19.18 1.30
CA PHE A 150 9.90 -19.86 2.16
C PHE A 150 9.42 -18.94 3.29
N ASP A 151 10.33 -18.23 3.95
CA ASP A 151 10.00 -17.29 5.01
C ASP A 151 9.20 -16.10 4.47
N ALA A 152 9.53 -15.62 3.26
CA ALA A 152 8.80 -14.55 2.59
C ALA A 152 7.35 -14.97 2.29
N ILE A 153 7.14 -16.17 1.73
CA ILE A 153 5.79 -16.70 1.47
C ILE A 153 5.04 -16.93 2.78
N GLN A 154 5.68 -17.49 3.80
CA GLN A 154 5.06 -17.72 5.09
C GLN A 154 4.62 -16.40 5.74
N GLN A 155 5.48 -15.39 5.78
CA GLN A 155 5.15 -14.07 6.33
C GLN A 155 4.01 -13.42 5.54
N PHE A 156 4.02 -13.51 4.22
CA PHE A 156 2.96 -12.99 3.37
C PHE A 156 1.62 -13.66 3.68
N LEU A 157 1.59 -14.98 3.76
CA LEU A 157 0.36 -15.74 4.06
C LEU A 157 -0.15 -15.46 5.47
N ILE A 158 0.72 -15.43 6.48
CA ILE A 158 0.33 -15.14 7.87
C ILE A 158 -0.24 -13.73 7.98
N ALA A 159 0.40 -12.73 7.39
CA ALA A 159 -0.07 -11.36 7.43
C ALA A 159 -1.39 -11.18 6.67
N SER A 160 -1.54 -11.78 5.49
CA SER A 160 -2.75 -11.68 4.67
C SER A 160 -3.94 -12.42 5.29
N ILE A 161 -3.74 -13.68 5.70
CA ILE A 161 -4.80 -14.50 6.30
C ILE A 161 -5.14 -13.97 7.70
N GLY A 162 -4.13 -13.65 8.51
CA GLY A 162 -4.33 -13.09 9.85
C GLY A 162 -5.07 -11.76 9.81
N GLY A 163 -4.69 -10.86 8.91
CA GLY A 163 -5.38 -9.60 8.68
C GLY A 163 -6.84 -9.79 8.24
N ALA A 164 -7.09 -10.73 7.32
CA ALA A 164 -8.43 -11.06 6.86
C ALA A 164 -9.31 -11.64 8.00
N ILE A 165 -8.78 -12.53 8.82
CA ILE A 165 -9.49 -13.11 9.98
C ILE A 165 -9.84 -12.02 10.99
N VAL A 166 -8.87 -11.19 11.37
CA VAL A 166 -9.08 -10.08 12.32
C VAL A 166 -10.12 -9.10 11.77
N GLY A 167 -10.03 -8.76 10.47
CA GLY A 167 -10.99 -7.90 9.79
C GLY A 167 -12.41 -8.47 9.81
N LEU A 168 -12.57 -9.76 9.48
CA LEU A 168 -13.87 -10.43 9.52
C LEU A 168 -14.49 -10.49 10.92
N ILE A 169 -13.68 -10.76 11.94
CA ILE A 169 -14.16 -10.83 13.34
C ILE A 169 -14.61 -9.43 13.82
N LYS A 170 -13.83 -8.39 13.53
CA LYS A 170 -14.16 -7.01 13.95
C LYS A 170 -15.31 -6.42 13.14
N ILE A 171 -15.31 -6.56 11.83
CA ILE A 171 -16.35 -6.01 10.96
C ILE A 171 -17.65 -6.81 11.06
N GLY A 172 -17.56 -8.15 11.19
CA GLY A 172 -18.73 -9.00 11.37
C GLY A 172 -19.53 -8.67 12.65
N ARG A 173 -18.85 -8.28 13.73
CA ARG A 173 -19.52 -7.83 14.95
C ARG A 173 -20.19 -6.46 14.84
N ALA A 174 -19.66 -5.56 14.02
CA ALA A 174 -20.27 -4.26 13.78
C ALA A 174 -21.51 -4.36 12.89
N SER A 175 -21.50 -5.24 11.87
CA SER A 175 -22.61 -5.45 10.95
C SER A 175 -23.81 -6.21 11.56
N CYS A 176 -23.63 -6.90 12.70
CA CYS A 176 -24.73 -7.58 13.41
C CYS A 176 -25.44 -6.68 14.44
N ARG A 177 -25.10 -5.40 14.52
CA ARG A 177 -25.71 -4.44 15.47
C ARG A 177 -26.67 -3.44 14.82
N GLU A 178 -26.87 -3.49 13.51
CA GLU A 178 -27.93 -2.84 12.76
C GLU A 178 -28.94 -3.89 12.24
#